data_d7c5032fedfd7e21d19b5c0c470e1d8c
#
_entry.id   d7c5032fedfd7e21d19b5c0c470e1d8c
#
_cell.length_a   1.000
_cell.length_b   1.000
_cell.length_c   1.000
_cell.angle_alpha   90.00
_cell.angle_beta   90.00
_cell.angle_gamma   90.00
#
_symmetry.space_group_name_H-M   'P 1'
#
loop_
_entity.id
_entity.type
_entity.pdbx_description
1 polymer ?
#
loop_
_entity_poly.entity_id
_entity_poly.type
_entity_poly.pdbx_seq_one_letter_code
_entity_poly.pdbx_strand_id
1 'polypeptide(L)'
;MVVYLSEYIYPKAAELLRQQATVVDTFDNIEEIDAIILRGASVTAEMMDRAKKLKVIAKHGIGCNSIDVEAAKQRGIQVIYTPTANADSVAELTVALFLLLQRRLYEANEGCRAGRFTSIAPRDFLGTEILGKTFGQIGMGNIAQRIAHIMHNGFGVKVL
;
A
#
# COMPACT_ATOMS: atom_id res chain seq x y z
N MET A 1 5.45 -26.02 -10.90
CA MET A 1 4.55 -24.83 -10.88
C MET A 1 5.34 -23.66 -11.38
N VAL A 2 4.83 -22.97 -12.39
CA VAL A 2 5.41 -21.72 -12.95
C VAL A 2 4.63 -20.53 -12.42
N VAL A 3 5.33 -19.58 -11.80
CA VAL A 3 4.73 -18.39 -11.21
C VAL A 3 5.27 -17.15 -11.92
N TYR A 4 4.38 -16.38 -12.51
CA TYR A 4 4.73 -15.07 -13.02
C TYR A 4 4.69 -14.05 -11.87
N LEU A 5 5.80 -13.35 -11.67
CA LEU A 5 5.94 -12.28 -10.69
C LEU A 5 6.11 -10.94 -11.42
N SER A 6 5.03 -10.15 -11.46
CA SER A 6 4.98 -8.94 -12.30
C SER A 6 5.87 -7.80 -11.83
N GLU A 7 6.13 -7.71 -10.53
CA GLU A 7 6.88 -6.60 -9.96
C GLU A 7 7.71 -7.05 -8.76
N TYR A 8 8.57 -6.15 -8.32
CA TYR A 8 9.38 -6.34 -7.12
C TYR A 8 8.51 -6.64 -5.88
N ILE A 9 8.88 -7.68 -5.15
CA ILE A 9 8.41 -8.00 -3.81
C ILE A 9 9.60 -8.04 -2.84
N TYR A 10 9.31 -8.09 -1.54
CA TYR A 10 10.36 -8.19 -0.53
C TYR A 10 11.32 -9.37 -0.82
N PRO A 11 12.65 -9.17 -0.81
CA PRO A 11 13.61 -10.17 -1.30
C PRO A 11 13.47 -11.54 -0.66
N LYS A 12 13.26 -11.60 0.66
CA LYS A 12 13.07 -12.86 1.38
C LYS A 12 11.81 -13.61 0.93
N ALA A 13 10.75 -12.89 0.58
CA ALA A 13 9.54 -13.52 0.03
C ALA A 13 9.78 -14.07 -1.38
N ALA A 14 10.53 -13.34 -2.22
CA ALA A 14 10.92 -13.82 -3.53
C ALA A 14 11.82 -15.05 -3.46
N GLU A 15 12.71 -15.11 -2.49
CA GLU A 15 13.57 -16.27 -2.25
C GLU A 15 12.75 -17.51 -1.84
N LEU A 16 11.84 -17.35 -0.89
CA LEU A 16 10.93 -18.41 -0.49
C LEU A 16 10.08 -18.93 -1.66
N LEU A 17 9.61 -18.03 -2.51
CA LEU A 17 8.86 -18.39 -3.70
C LEU A 17 9.71 -19.22 -4.67
N ARG A 18 10.97 -18.81 -4.92
CA ARG A 18 11.91 -19.53 -5.81
C ARG A 18 12.30 -20.91 -5.30
N GLN A 19 12.23 -21.15 -4.00
CA GLN A 19 12.45 -22.48 -3.41
C GLN A 19 11.30 -23.46 -3.72
N GLN A 20 10.11 -22.95 -4.05
CA GLN A 20 8.89 -23.74 -4.21
C GLN A 20 8.37 -23.76 -5.65
N ALA A 21 8.78 -22.83 -6.50
CA ALA A 21 8.28 -22.66 -7.85
C ALA A 21 9.35 -22.10 -8.79
N THR A 22 9.17 -22.34 -10.07
CA THR A 22 9.89 -21.63 -11.13
C THR A 22 9.27 -20.24 -11.28
N VAL A 23 10.04 -19.20 -10.94
CA VAL A 23 9.57 -17.79 -11.01
C VAL A 23 10.06 -17.17 -12.32
N VAL A 24 9.12 -16.60 -13.07
CA VAL A 24 9.37 -15.88 -14.32
C VAL A 24 8.89 -14.44 -14.19
N ASP A 25 9.52 -13.53 -14.92
CA ASP A 25 9.23 -12.07 -14.93
C ASP A 25 8.74 -11.58 -16.30
N THR A 26 8.56 -12.50 -17.25
CA THR A 26 8.01 -12.22 -18.60
C THR A 26 6.79 -13.07 -18.88
N PHE A 27 5.98 -12.64 -19.86
CA PHE A 27 4.82 -13.38 -20.38
C PHE A 27 5.11 -14.18 -21.64
N ASP A 28 6.37 -14.44 -21.99
CA ASP A 28 6.74 -15.09 -23.27
C ASP A 28 6.08 -16.45 -23.43
N ASN A 29 5.91 -17.20 -22.33
CA ASN A 29 5.27 -18.51 -22.30
C ASN A 29 4.03 -18.48 -21.38
N ILE A 30 3.10 -17.59 -21.65
CA ILE A 30 1.92 -17.35 -20.79
C ILE A 30 1.07 -18.63 -20.60
N GLU A 31 1.03 -19.53 -21.57
CA GLU A 31 0.31 -20.81 -21.52
C GLU A 31 0.85 -21.77 -20.46
N GLU A 32 2.09 -21.60 -20.04
CA GLU A 32 2.75 -22.44 -19.02
C GLU A 32 2.58 -21.89 -17.58
N ILE A 33 2.02 -20.68 -17.43
CA ILE A 33 1.89 -20.01 -16.14
C ILE A 33 0.76 -20.64 -15.33
N ASP A 34 1.09 -21.17 -14.15
CA ASP A 34 0.13 -21.74 -13.18
C ASP A 34 -0.44 -20.66 -12.23
N ALA A 35 0.36 -19.63 -11.91
CA ALA A 35 -0.02 -18.57 -10.97
C ALA A 35 0.58 -17.23 -11.36
N ILE A 36 -0.14 -16.14 -11.04
CA ILE A 36 0.32 -14.77 -11.21
C ILE A 36 0.38 -14.11 -9.84
N ILE A 37 1.50 -13.45 -9.52
CA ILE A 37 1.62 -12.55 -8.37
C ILE A 37 1.83 -11.15 -8.95
N LEU A 38 0.93 -10.21 -8.60
CA LEU A 38 0.98 -8.84 -9.10
C LEU A 38 0.75 -7.82 -8.00
N ARG A 39 1.26 -6.60 -8.22
CA ARG A 39 1.02 -5.44 -7.37
C ARG A 39 0.24 -4.34 -8.10
N GLY A 40 0.76 -3.80 -9.19
CA GLY A 40 0.17 -2.72 -9.98
C GLY A 40 -0.27 -3.15 -11.38
N ALA A 41 0.36 -4.17 -11.92
CA ALA A 41 0.07 -4.68 -13.27
C ALA A 41 -1.40 -5.08 -13.44
N SER A 42 -1.86 -5.08 -14.69
CA SER A 42 -3.22 -5.49 -15.03
C SER A 42 -3.25 -6.94 -15.49
N VAL A 43 -4.32 -7.65 -15.15
CA VAL A 43 -4.63 -9.00 -15.66
C VAL A 43 -6.02 -8.97 -16.28
N THR A 44 -6.06 -9.05 -17.59
CA THR A 44 -7.29 -8.95 -18.40
C THR A 44 -7.87 -10.32 -18.74
N ALA A 45 -9.13 -10.35 -19.18
CA ALA A 45 -9.76 -11.57 -19.69
C ALA A 45 -8.96 -12.22 -20.82
N GLU A 46 -8.41 -11.42 -21.75
CA GLU A 46 -7.58 -11.93 -22.85
C GLU A 46 -6.32 -12.63 -22.36
N MET A 47 -5.65 -12.07 -21.36
CA MET A 47 -4.47 -12.70 -20.74
C MET A 47 -4.84 -14.04 -20.10
N MET A 48 -5.98 -14.10 -19.41
CA MET A 48 -6.49 -15.34 -18.81
C MET A 48 -6.84 -16.38 -19.86
N ASP A 49 -7.37 -15.97 -21.01
CA ASP A 49 -7.68 -16.89 -22.13
C ASP A 49 -6.43 -17.54 -22.73
N ARG A 50 -5.31 -16.82 -22.70
CA ARG A 50 -4.00 -17.33 -23.15
C ARG A 50 -3.33 -18.21 -22.11
N ALA A 51 -3.50 -17.89 -20.82
CA ALA A 51 -2.89 -18.60 -19.69
C ALA A 51 -3.62 -19.91 -19.36
N LYS A 52 -3.48 -20.94 -20.20
CA LYS A 52 -4.26 -22.18 -20.13
C LYS A 52 -4.12 -22.97 -18.83
N LYS A 53 -3.00 -22.81 -18.12
CA LYS A 53 -2.71 -23.50 -16.85
C LYS A 53 -3.00 -22.63 -15.61
N LEU A 54 -3.42 -21.38 -15.79
CA LEU A 54 -3.60 -20.42 -14.71
C LEU A 54 -4.72 -20.85 -13.76
N LYS A 55 -4.38 -20.98 -12.49
CA LYS A 55 -5.28 -21.41 -11.40
C LYS A 55 -5.53 -20.33 -10.37
N VAL A 56 -4.54 -19.46 -10.16
CA VAL A 56 -4.60 -18.44 -9.10
C VAL A 56 -3.93 -17.13 -9.52
N ILE A 57 -4.57 -16.04 -9.15
CA ILE A 57 -4.03 -14.68 -9.26
C ILE A 57 -3.93 -14.12 -7.84
N ALA A 58 -2.71 -13.84 -7.38
CA ALA A 58 -2.42 -13.33 -6.05
C ALA A 58 -2.10 -11.83 -6.13
N LYS A 59 -2.98 -11.02 -5.58
CA LYS A 59 -2.78 -9.58 -5.46
C LYS A 59 -1.94 -9.25 -4.22
N HIS A 60 -0.74 -8.73 -4.44
CA HIS A 60 0.07 -8.13 -3.39
C HIS A 60 -0.49 -6.73 -3.05
N GLY A 61 -1.52 -6.69 -2.24
CA GLY A 61 -2.26 -5.48 -1.87
C GLY A 61 -3.75 -5.74 -1.65
N ILE A 62 -4.52 -4.67 -1.47
CA ILE A 62 -5.96 -4.74 -1.14
C ILE A 62 -6.84 -4.63 -2.39
N GLY A 63 -6.55 -3.66 -3.27
CA GLY A 63 -7.42 -3.32 -4.40
C GLY A 63 -7.24 -4.28 -5.57
N CYS A 64 -8.31 -4.92 -6.03
CA CYS A 64 -8.30 -5.80 -7.19
C CYS A 64 -8.73 -5.10 -8.50
N ASN A 65 -8.75 -3.77 -8.56
CA ASN A 65 -9.23 -3.00 -9.72
C ASN A 65 -8.43 -3.26 -11.01
N SER A 66 -7.20 -3.73 -10.89
CA SER A 66 -6.33 -4.10 -12.01
C SER A 66 -6.54 -5.55 -12.50
N ILE A 67 -7.48 -6.29 -11.90
CA ILE A 67 -7.77 -7.68 -12.24
C ILE A 67 -9.24 -7.75 -12.71
N ASP A 68 -9.49 -8.36 -13.83
CA ASP A 68 -10.85 -8.69 -14.25
C ASP A 68 -11.36 -9.90 -13.43
N VAL A 69 -11.90 -9.58 -12.24
CA VAL A 69 -12.33 -10.57 -11.26
C VAL A 69 -13.50 -11.41 -11.80
N GLU A 70 -14.40 -10.81 -12.58
CA GLU A 70 -15.53 -11.55 -13.18
C GLU A 70 -15.05 -12.53 -14.25
N ALA A 71 -14.11 -12.11 -15.08
CA ALA A 71 -13.48 -13.00 -16.06
C ALA A 71 -12.72 -14.15 -15.38
N ALA A 72 -12.02 -13.89 -14.27
CA ALA A 72 -11.34 -14.91 -13.47
C ALA A 72 -12.34 -15.94 -12.91
N LYS A 73 -13.44 -15.46 -12.33
CA LYS A 73 -14.51 -16.29 -11.77
C LYS A 73 -15.13 -17.21 -12.81
N GLN A 74 -15.45 -16.68 -14.01
CA GLN A 74 -16.01 -17.47 -15.11
C GLN A 74 -15.09 -18.58 -15.59
N ARG A 75 -13.76 -18.43 -15.40
CA ARG A 75 -12.72 -19.40 -15.79
C ARG A 75 -12.29 -20.31 -14.65
N GLY A 76 -12.90 -20.18 -13.45
CA GLY A 76 -12.52 -20.95 -12.27
C GLY A 76 -11.14 -20.55 -11.73
N ILE A 77 -10.62 -19.38 -12.09
CA ILE A 77 -9.35 -18.86 -11.58
C ILE A 77 -9.58 -18.19 -10.21
N GLN A 78 -8.88 -18.63 -9.20
CA GLN A 78 -8.99 -18.05 -7.87
C GLN A 78 -8.25 -16.71 -7.78
N VAL A 79 -8.92 -15.67 -7.29
CA VAL A 79 -8.28 -14.38 -6.98
C VAL A 79 -8.13 -14.26 -5.47
N ILE A 80 -6.90 -14.09 -5.01
CA ILE A 80 -6.56 -13.87 -3.59
C ILE A 80 -5.87 -12.52 -3.42
N TYR A 81 -6.02 -11.91 -2.25
CA TYR A 81 -5.43 -10.60 -1.94
C TYR A 81 -5.08 -10.49 -0.45
N THR A 82 -4.37 -9.42 -0.07
CA THR A 82 -3.88 -9.21 1.31
C THR A 82 -4.60 -8.02 1.96
N PRO A 83 -5.79 -8.22 2.58
CA PRO A 83 -6.70 -7.13 2.98
C PRO A 83 -6.19 -6.25 4.14
N THR A 84 -5.24 -6.73 4.95
CA THR A 84 -4.77 -6.02 6.14
C THR A 84 -3.27 -5.82 6.20
N ALA A 85 -2.50 -6.42 5.29
CA ALA A 85 -1.05 -6.50 5.39
C ALA A 85 -0.32 -5.15 5.46
N ASN A 86 -0.88 -4.11 4.84
CA ASN A 86 -0.31 -2.76 4.82
C ASN A 86 -1.06 -1.75 5.71
N ALA A 87 -2.05 -2.19 6.50
CA ALA A 87 -2.91 -1.27 7.23
C ALA A 87 -2.13 -0.44 8.26
N ASP A 88 -1.26 -1.06 9.02
CA ASP A 88 -0.42 -0.38 10.01
C ASP A 88 0.58 0.58 9.34
N SER A 89 1.29 0.13 8.30
CA SER A 89 2.26 0.96 7.58
C SER A 89 1.63 2.20 6.94
N VAL A 90 0.43 2.05 6.36
CA VAL A 90 -0.28 3.19 5.77
C VAL A 90 -0.81 4.13 6.86
N ALA A 91 -1.27 3.59 8.00
CA ALA A 91 -1.71 4.40 9.12
C ALA A 91 -0.56 5.22 9.71
N GLU A 92 0.61 4.62 9.92
CA GLU A 92 1.83 5.31 10.38
C GLU A 92 2.24 6.43 9.44
N LEU A 93 2.29 6.15 8.13
CA LEU A 93 2.62 7.16 7.12
C LEU A 93 1.60 8.31 7.11
N THR A 94 0.31 7.99 7.25
CA THR A 94 -0.76 9.01 7.28
C THR A 94 -0.61 9.92 8.49
N VAL A 95 -0.35 9.37 9.67
CA VAL A 95 -0.12 10.14 10.89
C VAL A 95 1.15 10.99 10.76
N ALA A 96 2.23 10.43 10.20
CA ALA A 96 3.46 11.17 9.96
C ALA A 96 3.26 12.37 9.03
N LEU A 97 2.55 12.18 7.91
CA LEU A 97 2.22 13.26 6.97
C LEU A 97 1.30 14.31 7.60
N PHE A 98 0.32 13.88 8.41
CA PHE A 98 -0.54 14.80 9.14
C PHE A 98 0.25 15.67 10.11
N LEU A 99 1.13 15.07 10.91
CA LEU A 99 2.01 15.81 11.82
C LEU A 99 2.98 16.73 11.08
N LEU A 100 3.53 16.28 9.96
CA LEU A 100 4.40 17.08 9.10
C LEU A 100 3.70 18.37 8.67
N LEU A 101 2.44 18.29 8.25
CA LEU A 101 1.62 19.44 7.86
C LEU A 101 1.29 20.33 9.06
N GLN A 102 0.77 19.75 10.16
CA GLN A 102 0.36 20.51 11.35
C GLN A 102 1.52 21.26 12.00
N ARG A 103 2.70 20.66 12.00
CA ARG A 103 3.91 21.24 12.61
C ARG A 103 4.79 21.98 11.61
N ARG A 104 4.34 22.11 10.33
CA ARG A 104 5.08 22.79 9.25
C ARG A 104 6.53 22.30 9.11
N LEU A 105 6.74 20.99 9.29
CA LEU A 105 8.08 20.43 9.34
C LEU A 105 8.85 20.56 8.03
N TYR A 106 8.15 20.55 6.89
CA TYR A 106 8.77 20.76 5.58
C TYR A 106 9.39 22.16 5.50
N GLU A 107 8.59 23.21 5.76
CA GLU A 107 9.04 24.59 5.73
C GLU A 107 10.13 24.85 6.79
N ALA A 108 10.00 24.25 7.97
CA ALA A 108 11.01 24.36 9.01
C ALA A 108 12.34 23.74 8.57
N ASN A 109 12.32 22.55 7.96
CA ASN A 109 13.52 21.90 7.44
C ASN A 109 14.18 22.73 6.34
N GLU A 110 13.42 23.24 5.39
CA GLU A 110 13.93 24.15 4.34
C GLU A 110 14.49 25.45 4.93
N GLY A 111 13.82 26.01 5.92
CA GLY A 111 14.27 27.19 6.63
C GLY A 111 15.60 26.97 7.36
N CYS A 112 15.74 25.81 8.02
CA CYS A 112 16.97 25.44 8.69
C CYS A 112 18.14 25.29 7.70
N ARG A 113 17.92 24.55 6.61
CA ARG A 113 18.94 24.36 5.55
C ARG A 113 19.38 25.67 4.90
N ALA A 114 18.46 26.61 4.75
CA ALA A 114 18.72 27.92 4.19
C ALA A 114 19.27 28.96 5.20
N GLY A 115 19.56 28.56 6.44
CA GLY A 115 20.04 29.45 7.49
C GLY A 115 19.04 30.53 7.94
N ARG A 116 17.73 30.31 7.70
CA ARG A 116 16.66 31.29 8.04
C ARG A 116 16.26 31.27 9.52
N PHE A 117 16.78 30.34 10.31
CA PHE A 117 16.56 30.31 11.76
C PHE A 117 17.51 31.27 12.45
N THR A 118 17.08 32.53 12.59
CA THR A 118 17.85 33.61 13.25
C THR A 118 17.50 33.80 14.72
N SER A 119 16.52 33.04 15.23
CA SER A 119 16.09 33.05 16.63
C SER A 119 15.68 31.65 17.10
N ILE A 120 15.57 31.45 18.41
CA ILE A 120 15.20 30.16 19.03
C ILE A 120 13.75 29.74 18.65
N ALA A 121 12.85 30.70 18.41
CA ALA A 121 11.45 30.43 18.08
C ALA A 121 10.97 31.34 16.95
N PRO A 122 11.39 31.11 15.70
CA PRO A 122 10.99 31.92 14.58
C PRO A 122 9.49 31.75 14.33
N ARG A 123 8.73 32.85 14.39
CA ARG A 123 7.26 32.88 14.26
C ARG A 123 6.78 32.24 12.96
N ASP A 124 7.54 32.40 11.90
CA ASP A 124 7.19 31.90 10.54
C ASP A 124 7.12 30.36 10.46
N PHE A 125 7.68 29.65 11.43
CA PHE A 125 7.74 28.19 11.46
C PHE A 125 6.88 27.57 12.58
N LEU A 126 6.07 28.37 13.27
CA LEU A 126 5.17 27.85 14.31
C LEU A 126 4.07 26.99 13.65
N GLY A 127 3.93 25.78 14.13
CA GLY A 127 2.86 24.86 13.76
C GLY A 127 1.69 24.90 14.74
N THR A 128 0.70 24.06 14.49
CA THR A 128 -0.50 23.92 15.32
C THR A 128 -0.38 22.64 16.18
N GLU A 129 -0.68 22.76 17.46
CA GLU A 129 -0.83 21.62 18.36
C GLU A 129 -2.17 20.93 18.12
N ILE A 130 -2.20 19.60 18.18
CA ILE A 130 -3.40 18.80 17.87
C ILE A 130 -4.12 18.27 19.10
N LEU A 131 -3.50 18.28 20.29
CA LEU A 131 -4.10 17.84 21.54
C LEU A 131 -5.46 18.52 21.77
N GLY A 132 -6.50 17.73 22.06
CA GLY A 132 -7.85 18.23 22.29
C GLY A 132 -8.59 18.74 21.05
N LYS A 133 -7.98 18.67 19.86
CA LYS A 133 -8.64 19.02 18.61
C LYS A 133 -9.51 17.89 18.09
N THR A 134 -10.30 18.20 17.06
CA THR A 134 -11.12 17.21 16.37
C THR A 134 -10.45 16.80 15.06
N PHE A 135 -10.30 15.51 14.85
CA PHE A 135 -9.83 14.89 13.63
C PHE A 135 -11.00 14.31 12.87
N GLY A 136 -11.35 14.91 11.73
CA GLY A 136 -12.41 14.41 10.84
C GLY A 136 -11.86 13.34 9.90
N GLN A 137 -12.56 12.20 9.80
CA GLN A 137 -12.15 11.08 8.99
C GLN A 137 -13.29 10.60 8.10
N ILE A 138 -13.09 10.54 6.80
CA ILE A 138 -14.08 10.05 5.85
C ILE A 138 -13.75 8.58 5.52
N GLY A 139 -14.66 7.68 5.93
CA GLY A 139 -14.49 6.22 5.82
C GLY A 139 -13.93 5.60 7.11
N MET A 140 -14.26 4.31 7.36
CA MET A 140 -13.87 3.57 8.57
C MET A 140 -13.47 2.12 8.24
N GLY A 141 -12.69 1.93 7.15
CA GLY A 141 -12.06 0.66 6.80
C GLY A 141 -10.86 0.33 7.69
N ASN A 142 -10.15 -0.77 7.41
CA ASN A 142 -9.04 -1.27 8.23
C ASN A 142 -7.96 -0.21 8.51
N ILE A 143 -7.52 0.53 7.48
CA ILE A 143 -6.52 1.60 7.61
C ILE A 143 -7.08 2.72 8.50
N ALA A 144 -8.31 3.14 8.21
CA ALA A 144 -8.96 4.25 8.90
C ALA A 144 -9.14 3.97 10.40
N GLN A 145 -9.51 2.75 10.78
CA GLN A 145 -9.60 2.33 12.18
C GLN A 145 -8.24 2.39 12.90
N ARG A 146 -7.16 2.04 12.21
CA ARG A 146 -5.79 2.16 12.77
C ARG A 146 -5.40 3.62 12.97
N ILE A 147 -5.68 4.48 11.99
CA ILE A 147 -5.44 5.93 12.11
C ILE A 147 -6.23 6.50 13.29
N ALA A 148 -7.52 6.20 13.38
CA ALA A 148 -8.38 6.66 14.47
C ALA A 148 -7.84 6.23 15.84
N HIS A 149 -7.40 4.98 15.96
CA HIS A 149 -6.81 4.46 17.19
C HIS A 149 -5.53 5.21 17.59
N ILE A 150 -4.60 5.43 16.65
CA ILE A 150 -3.36 6.17 16.90
C ILE A 150 -3.67 7.63 17.29
N MET A 151 -4.54 8.28 16.53
CA MET A 151 -4.86 9.69 16.73
C MET A 151 -5.58 9.92 18.06
N HIS A 152 -6.54 9.06 18.41
CA HIS A 152 -7.26 9.18 19.68
C HIS A 152 -6.39 8.86 20.87
N ASN A 153 -5.76 7.68 20.89
CA ASN A 153 -5.02 7.20 22.07
C ASN A 153 -3.63 7.82 22.22
N GLY A 154 -2.98 8.14 21.09
CA GLY A 154 -1.63 8.70 21.12
C GLY A 154 -1.60 10.22 21.25
N PHE A 155 -2.58 10.91 20.68
CA PHE A 155 -2.57 12.38 20.60
C PHE A 155 -3.76 13.05 21.30
N GLY A 156 -4.68 12.30 21.90
CA GLY A 156 -5.79 12.84 22.66
C GLY A 156 -6.78 13.67 21.81
N VAL A 157 -6.87 13.40 20.50
CA VAL A 157 -7.83 14.07 19.62
C VAL A 157 -9.19 13.37 19.66
N LYS A 158 -10.25 14.14 19.44
CA LYS A 158 -11.57 13.57 19.18
C LYS A 158 -11.66 13.16 17.71
N VAL A 159 -11.96 11.89 17.43
CA VAL A 159 -12.15 11.40 16.05
C VAL A 159 -13.64 11.43 15.70
N LEU A 160 -13.97 11.96 14.53
CA LEU A 160 -15.31 12.03 13.94
C LEU A 160 -15.32 11.41 12.56
#